data_939dccd01fe4ae6286de6cb22c171930
#
_entry.id   939dccd01fe4ae6286de6cb22c171930
#
_cell.length_a   1.000
_cell.length_b   1.000
_cell.length_c   1.000
_cell.angle_alpha   90.00
_cell.angle_beta   90.00
_cell.angle_gamma   90.00
#
_symmetry.space_group_name_H-M   'P 1'
#
loop_
_entity.id
_entity.type
_entity.pdbx_description
1 polymer ?
#
loop_
_entity_poly.entity_id
_entity_poly.type
_entity_poly.pdbx_seq_one_letter_code
_entity_poly.pdbx_strand_id
1 'polypeptide(L)'
;MARPLRIERPGGRYHVSARGNERQRIYRADSDRMHFLGLLAALGARFGVKIHAYVLMDNHFHLMVETPEANLSRAMQWLGVSYSVWFNRRHNRVGHLFQGRFKALVVEDDAGWQEVARYVHLNPVRVAALALDKRRRAASRAGLASRPEPEIVAARLRLLREYRWSSYPGYAGYGAPLAWVCREPLARLCGGGTDPERRAALRAYTEQAVRQGAVERPWDRLVAGLVLGSEAFARSLRQEARGNAREQADRKSVV
;
A
#
# COMPACT_ATOMS: atom_id res chain seq x y z
N MET A 1 2.13 -10.24 24.61
CA MET A 1 1.49 -9.01 24.11
C MET A 1 0.23 -9.35 23.33
N ALA A 2 -0.89 -8.71 23.67
CA ALA A 2 -2.14 -8.91 22.93
C ALA A 2 -1.95 -8.49 21.46
N ARG A 3 -2.51 -9.29 20.54
CA ARG A 3 -2.43 -9.00 19.10
C ARG A 3 -3.25 -7.74 18.78
N PRO A 4 -2.72 -6.78 17.97
CA PRO A 4 -3.48 -5.61 17.58
C PRO A 4 -4.82 -6.02 16.95
N LEU A 5 -5.88 -5.33 17.36
CA LEU A 5 -7.21 -5.49 16.80
C LEU A 5 -7.15 -5.17 15.30
N ARG A 6 -7.79 -5.96 14.46
CA ARG A 6 -8.02 -5.62 13.07
C ARG A 6 -9.38 -4.96 12.96
N ILE A 7 -9.39 -3.80 12.36
CA ILE A 7 -10.61 -3.07 12.09
C ILE A 7 -11.04 -3.45 10.68
N GLU A 8 -12.15 -4.14 10.56
CA GLU A 8 -12.76 -4.50 9.28
C GLU A 8 -14.17 -3.93 9.23
N ARG A 9 -14.48 -3.21 8.17
CA ARG A 9 -15.77 -2.57 7.97
C ARG A 9 -16.17 -2.58 6.50
N PRO A 10 -17.46 -2.57 6.18
CA PRO A 10 -17.95 -2.35 4.83
C PRO A 10 -17.50 -0.99 4.32
N GLY A 11 -17.07 -0.91 3.05
CA GLY A 11 -16.53 0.30 2.45
C GLY A 11 -15.20 0.76 3.04
N GLY A 12 -14.52 -0.09 3.83
CA GLY A 12 -13.26 0.26 4.46
C GLY A 12 -12.13 0.45 3.45
N ARG A 13 -11.38 1.54 3.61
CA ARG A 13 -10.18 1.86 2.81
C ARG A 13 -8.92 1.54 3.63
N TYR A 14 -8.02 0.77 3.07
CA TYR A 14 -6.87 0.27 3.81
C TYR A 14 -5.58 0.41 3.02
N HIS A 15 -4.52 0.78 3.73
CA HIS A 15 -3.17 0.47 3.29
C HIS A 15 -2.75 -0.88 3.88
N VAL A 16 -2.43 -1.81 3.02
CA VAL A 16 -2.02 -3.17 3.40
C VAL A 16 -0.56 -3.39 3.02
N SER A 17 0.19 -4.05 3.90
CA SER A 17 1.56 -4.46 3.61
C SER A 17 1.93 -5.78 4.28
N ALA A 18 2.80 -6.55 3.63
CA ALA A 18 3.45 -7.70 4.24
C ALA A 18 4.92 -7.76 3.80
N ARG A 19 5.75 -8.35 4.64
CA ARG A 19 7.19 -8.45 4.41
C ARG A 19 7.65 -9.89 4.57
N GLY A 20 8.65 -10.26 3.80
CA GLY A 20 9.30 -11.56 3.87
C GLY A 20 9.92 -11.83 5.24
N ASN A 21 9.85 -13.08 5.67
CA ASN A 21 10.52 -13.53 6.88
C ASN A 21 12.01 -13.19 6.81
N GLU A 22 12.60 -12.75 7.94
CA GLU A 22 13.99 -12.31 8.01
C GLU A 22 14.37 -11.23 6.99
N ARG A 23 13.37 -10.48 6.48
CA ARG A 23 13.51 -9.51 5.38
C ARG A 23 14.00 -10.12 4.06
N GLN A 24 13.89 -11.43 3.89
CA GLN A 24 14.28 -12.12 2.66
C GLN A 24 13.36 -11.74 1.50
N ARG A 25 13.87 -11.95 0.27
CA ARG A 25 13.10 -11.73 -0.95
C ARG A 25 11.87 -12.61 -1.00
N ILE A 26 10.73 -12.02 -1.31
CA ILE A 26 9.47 -12.71 -1.59
C ILE A 26 9.23 -12.86 -3.09
N TYR A 27 10.08 -12.27 -3.90
CA TYR A 27 10.14 -12.44 -5.37
C TYR A 27 11.59 -12.68 -5.74
N ARG A 28 11.89 -13.80 -6.40
CA ARG A 28 13.23 -14.17 -6.89
C ARG A 28 13.37 -13.96 -8.39
N ALA A 29 12.24 -14.00 -9.12
CA ALA A 29 12.16 -13.80 -10.56
C ALA A 29 10.93 -12.95 -10.92
N ASP A 30 10.90 -12.45 -12.15
CA ASP A 30 9.76 -11.69 -12.68
C ASP A 30 8.49 -12.53 -12.73
N SER A 31 8.61 -13.83 -12.99
CA SER A 31 7.49 -14.78 -12.93
C SER A 31 6.81 -14.87 -11.56
N ASP A 32 7.57 -14.63 -10.47
CA ASP A 32 6.99 -14.60 -9.12
C ASP A 32 6.10 -13.36 -8.95
N ARG A 33 6.55 -12.21 -9.45
CA ARG A 33 5.75 -10.99 -9.42
C ARG A 33 4.53 -11.08 -10.34
N MET A 34 4.69 -11.69 -11.52
CA MET A 34 3.57 -11.92 -12.43
C MET A 34 2.50 -12.81 -11.80
N HIS A 35 2.91 -13.90 -11.14
CA HIS A 35 1.97 -14.76 -10.42
C HIS A 35 1.25 -14.01 -9.30
N PHE A 36 2.00 -13.19 -8.51
CA PHE A 36 1.41 -12.37 -7.46
C PHE A 36 0.39 -11.36 -8.02
N LEU A 37 0.69 -10.70 -9.15
CA LEU A 37 -0.26 -9.81 -9.84
C LEU A 37 -1.51 -10.55 -10.30
N GLY A 38 -1.38 -11.79 -10.77
CA GLY A 38 -2.53 -12.64 -11.10
C GLY A 38 -3.42 -12.93 -9.88
N LEU A 39 -2.82 -13.19 -8.72
CA LEU A 39 -3.56 -13.37 -7.47
C LEU A 39 -4.23 -12.05 -7.01
N LEU A 40 -3.58 -10.90 -7.20
CA LEU A 40 -4.21 -9.60 -6.93
C LEU A 40 -5.44 -9.38 -7.82
N ALA A 41 -5.33 -9.67 -9.11
CA ALA A 41 -6.48 -9.59 -10.02
C ALA A 41 -7.66 -10.46 -9.56
N ALA A 42 -7.37 -11.66 -9.02
CA ALA A 42 -8.40 -12.58 -8.53
C ALA A 42 -9.10 -12.10 -7.24
N LEU A 43 -8.52 -11.17 -6.48
CA LEU A 43 -9.14 -10.65 -5.26
C LEU A 43 -10.48 -9.95 -5.54
N GLY A 44 -10.58 -9.23 -6.66
CA GLY A 44 -11.81 -8.57 -7.07
C GLY A 44 -12.94 -9.56 -7.30
N ALA A 45 -12.70 -10.58 -8.11
CA ALA A 45 -13.70 -11.61 -8.44
C ALA A 45 -14.10 -12.47 -7.23
N ARG A 46 -13.15 -12.77 -6.33
CA ARG A 46 -13.40 -13.70 -5.20
C ARG A 46 -13.96 -13.03 -3.95
N PHE A 47 -13.60 -11.80 -3.70
CA PHE A 47 -13.88 -11.11 -2.43
C PHE A 47 -14.46 -9.71 -2.61
N GLY A 48 -14.70 -9.27 -3.85
CA GLY A 48 -15.17 -7.90 -4.14
C GLY A 48 -14.14 -6.81 -3.83
N VAL A 49 -12.89 -7.17 -3.50
CA VAL A 49 -11.86 -6.20 -3.11
C VAL A 49 -11.45 -5.35 -4.30
N LYS A 50 -11.53 -4.03 -4.16
CA LYS A 50 -11.04 -3.07 -5.14
C LYS A 50 -9.58 -2.72 -4.80
N ILE A 51 -8.69 -2.85 -5.77
CA ILE A 51 -7.28 -2.45 -5.59
C ILE A 51 -7.08 -1.13 -6.30
N HIS A 52 -6.71 -0.10 -5.53
CA HIS A 52 -6.50 1.26 -6.06
C HIS A 52 -5.04 1.52 -6.40
N ALA A 53 -4.10 1.05 -5.62
CA ALA A 53 -2.69 1.16 -5.94
C ALA A 53 -1.89 -0.01 -5.38
N TYR A 54 -0.75 -0.30 -6.00
CA TYR A 54 0.17 -1.32 -5.52
C TYR A 54 1.62 -0.98 -5.85
N VAL A 55 2.54 -1.57 -5.08
CA VAL A 55 3.96 -1.69 -5.41
C VAL A 55 4.52 -2.99 -4.82
N LEU A 56 5.25 -3.73 -5.65
CA LEU A 56 5.93 -4.98 -5.30
C LEU A 56 7.43 -4.72 -5.21
N MET A 57 7.93 -4.61 -3.98
CA MET A 57 9.35 -4.49 -3.68
C MET A 57 9.97 -5.88 -3.53
N ASP A 58 11.28 -6.03 -3.59
CA ASP A 58 11.91 -7.36 -3.55
C ASP A 58 11.49 -8.22 -2.36
N ASN A 59 11.34 -7.63 -1.19
CA ASN A 59 11.06 -8.34 0.06
C ASN A 59 9.77 -7.94 0.76
N HIS A 60 8.95 -7.09 0.16
CA HIS A 60 7.67 -6.67 0.70
C HIS A 60 6.78 -6.08 -0.40
N PHE A 61 5.51 -5.91 -0.08
CA PHE A 61 4.58 -5.19 -0.94
C PHE A 61 3.76 -4.18 -0.16
N HIS A 62 3.22 -3.20 -0.87
CA HIS A 62 2.19 -2.30 -0.39
C HIS A 62 1.00 -2.30 -1.34
N LEU A 63 -0.20 -2.34 -0.78
CA LEU A 63 -1.46 -2.26 -1.51
C LEU A 63 -2.31 -1.16 -0.90
N MET A 64 -3.08 -0.50 -1.75
CA MET A 64 -4.23 0.30 -1.34
C MET A 64 -5.49 -0.43 -1.79
N VAL A 65 -6.30 -0.83 -0.84
CA VAL A 65 -7.50 -1.63 -1.10
C VAL A 65 -8.73 -1.02 -0.43
N GLU A 66 -9.87 -1.22 -1.08
CA GLU A 66 -11.19 -0.96 -0.53
C GLU A 66 -11.95 -2.28 -0.47
N THR A 67 -12.58 -2.55 0.65
CA THR A 67 -13.41 -3.74 0.82
C THR A 67 -14.87 -3.33 0.95
N PRO A 68 -15.72 -3.55 -0.07
CA PRO A 68 -17.16 -3.27 0.02
C PRO A 68 -17.81 -4.00 1.21
N GLU A 69 -17.31 -5.17 1.54
CA GLU A 69 -17.70 -5.95 2.71
C GLU A 69 -16.59 -5.96 3.77
N ALA A 70 -16.92 -6.33 5.01
CA ALA A 70 -15.95 -6.46 6.12
C ALA A 70 -15.16 -7.77 6.03
N ASN A 71 -14.40 -7.99 4.95
CA ASN A 71 -13.76 -9.26 4.62
C ASN A 71 -12.25 -9.18 4.34
N LEU A 72 -11.61 -8.09 4.76
CA LEU A 72 -10.18 -7.86 4.50
C LEU A 72 -9.29 -9.02 4.97
N SER A 73 -9.52 -9.53 6.18
CA SER A 73 -8.69 -10.62 6.73
C SER A 73 -8.78 -11.88 5.89
N ARG A 74 -9.99 -12.23 5.45
CA ARG A 74 -10.24 -13.41 4.62
C ARG A 74 -9.58 -13.27 3.26
N ALA A 75 -9.70 -12.11 2.63
CA ALA A 75 -9.07 -11.82 1.34
C ALA A 75 -7.53 -11.86 1.41
N MET A 76 -6.94 -11.21 2.42
CA MET A 76 -5.50 -11.17 2.59
C MET A 76 -4.92 -12.50 3.07
N GLN A 77 -5.65 -13.29 3.84
CA GLN A 77 -5.26 -14.65 4.20
C GLN A 77 -5.19 -15.54 2.96
N TRP A 78 -6.22 -15.49 2.11
CA TRP A 78 -6.22 -16.23 0.86
C TRP A 78 -5.03 -15.84 -0.03
N LEU A 79 -4.77 -14.55 -0.24
CA LEU A 79 -3.63 -14.06 -1.01
C LEU A 79 -2.32 -14.58 -0.45
N GLY A 80 -2.11 -14.42 0.86
CA GLY A 80 -0.87 -14.81 1.53
C GLY A 80 -0.61 -16.31 1.49
N VAL A 81 -1.64 -17.14 1.71
CA VAL A 81 -1.53 -18.61 1.66
C VAL A 81 -1.28 -19.08 0.22
N SER A 82 -2.13 -18.62 -0.74
CA SER A 82 -2.00 -19.01 -2.15
C SER A 82 -0.61 -18.70 -2.70
N TYR A 83 -0.11 -17.50 -2.42
CA TYR A 83 1.22 -17.12 -2.88
C TYR A 83 2.33 -17.89 -2.17
N SER A 84 2.25 -18.07 -0.84
CA SER A 84 3.30 -18.79 -0.08
C SER A 84 3.43 -20.24 -0.52
N VAL A 85 2.31 -20.94 -0.73
CA VAL A 85 2.30 -22.31 -1.20
C VAL A 85 2.94 -22.42 -2.58
N TRP A 86 2.52 -21.55 -3.51
CA TRP A 86 3.06 -21.53 -4.87
C TRP A 86 4.56 -21.20 -4.88
N PHE A 87 4.98 -20.15 -4.15
CA PHE A 87 6.38 -19.72 -4.07
C PHE A 87 7.28 -20.81 -3.45
N ASN A 88 6.84 -21.42 -2.36
CA ASN A 88 7.60 -22.48 -1.70
C ASN A 88 7.77 -23.71 -2.61
N ARG A 89 6.70 -24.11 -3.32
CA ARG A 89 6.78 -25.19 -4.32
C ARG A 89 7.79 -24.88 -5.42
N ARG A 90 7.66 -23.67 -6.01
CA ARG A 90 8.50 -23.25 -7.12
C ARG A 90 9.99 -23.17 -6.77
N HIS A 91 10.29 -22.79 -5.54
CA HIS A 91 11.66 -22.52 -5.10
C HIS A 91 12.22 -23.57 -4.13
N ASN A 92 11.57 -24.73 -4.02
CA ASN A 92 11.96 -25.83 -3.12
C ASN A 92 12.22 -25.33 -1.69
N ARG A 93 11.29 -24.50 -1.15
CA ARG A 93 11.39 -23.94 0.19
C ARG A 93 10.38 -24.58 1.13
N VAL A 94 10.76 -24.62 2.40
CA VAL A 94 9.87 -24.97 3.52
C VAL A 94 9.77 -23.79 4.50
N GLY A 95 8.70 -23.76 5.29
CA GLY A 95 8.48 -22.74 6.31
C GLY A 95 7.78 -21.46 5.80
N HIS A 96 7.69 -20.49 6.69
CA HIS A 96 6.94 -19.26 6.42
C HIS A 96 7.65 -18.35 5.40
N LEU A 97 6.90 -17.87 4.40
CA LEU A 97 7.40 -16.89 3.45
C LEU A 97 7.35 -15.48 4.05
N PHE A 98 6.25 -15.14 4.72
CA PHE A 98 6.05 -13.83 5.34
C PHE A 98 6.40 -13.84 6.83
N GLN A 99 6.93 -12.72 7.33
CA GLN A 99 7.36 -12.54 8.73
C GLN A 99 6.22 -12.70 9.76
N GLY A 100 4.98 -12.69 9.29
CA GLY A 100 3.79 -12.83 10.10
C GLY A 100 2.56 -12.41 9.29
N ARG A 101 1.50 -12.05 10.00
CA ARG A 101 0.29 -11.55 9.36
C ARG A 101 0.56 -10.21 8.64
N PHE A 102 -0.22 -9.92 7.58
CA PHE A 102 -0.21 -8.61 6.96
C PHE A 102 -0.51 -7.49 7.98
N LYS A 103 0.00 -6.31 7.72
CA LYS A 103 -0.34 -5.07 8.43
C LYS A 103 -1.39 -4.32 7.62
N ALA A 104 -2.39 -3.79 8.29
CA ALA A 104 -3.40 -2.94 7.68
C ALA A 104 -3.55 -1.66 8.50
N LEU A 105 -3.63 -0.53 7.82
CA LEU A 105 -3.94 0.78 8.38
C LEU A 105 -5.21 1.28 7.71
N VAL A 106 -6.17 1.73 8.51
CA VAL A 106 -7.41 2.32 7.99
C VAL A 106 -7.15 3.77 7.60
N VAL A 107 -7.68 4.19 6.45
CA VAL A 107 -7.57 5.56 5.95
C VAL A 107 -8.98 6.17 5.92
N GLU A 108 -9.17 7.29 6.62
CA GLU A 108 -10.46 7.94 6.79
C GLU A 108 -10.89 8.72 5.56
N ASP A 109 -10.07 9.67 5.16
CA ASP A 109 -10.42 10.71 4.22
C ASP A 109 -9.68 10.62 2.87
N ASP A 110 -10.12 11.43 1.93
CA ASP A 110 -9.55 11.48 0.59
C ASP A 110 -8.14 12.09 0.56
N ALA A 111 -7.84 13.03 1.45
CA ALA A 111 -6.51 13.62 1.57
C ALA A 111 -5.49 12.59 2.06
N GLY A 112 -5.83 11.83 3.10
CA GLY A 112 -5.02 10.71 3.57
C GLY A 112 -4.89 9.61 2.50
N TRP A 113 -5.96 9.34 1.75
CA TRP A 113 -5.95 8.37 0.66
C TRP A 113 -4.97 8.75 -0.45
N GLN A 114 -5.01 10.01 -0.87
CA GLN A 114 -4.09 10.56 -1.88
C GLN A 114 -2.62 10.53 -1.40
N GLU A 115 -2.38 10.86 -0.13
CA GLU A 115 -1.05 10.83 0.46
C GLU A 115 -0.49 9.41 0.56
N VAL A 116 -1.31 8.43 0.95
CA VAL A 116 -0.94 7.01 0.98
C VAL A 116 -0.62 6.52 -0.43
N ALA A 117 -1.37 6.93 -1.44
CA ALA A 117 -1.10 6.59 -2.84
C ALA A 117 0.28 7.09 -3.27
N ARG A 118 0.59 8.36 -2.99
CA ARG A 118 1.92 8.94 -3.25
C ARG A 118 3.01 8.15 -2.53
N TYR A 119 2.78 7.79 -1.27
CA TYR A 119 3.71 6.94 -0.51
C TYR A 119 3.93 5.59 -1.18
N VAL A 120 2.87 4.89 -1.59
CA VAL A 120 2.94 3.59 -2.27
C VAL A 120 3.72 3.71 -3.58
N HIS A 121 3.41 4.70 -4.40
CA HIS A 121 4.08 4.93 -5.67
C HIS A 121 5.56 5.28 -5.52
N LEU A 122 5.94 6.04 -4.49
CA LEU A 122 7.32 6.47 -4.26
C LEU A 122 8.22 5.42 -3.59
N ASN A 123 7.69 4.24 -3.21
CA ASN A 123 8.50 3.21 -2.56
C ASN A 123 9.76 2.81 -3.35
N PRO A 124 9.74 2.65 -4.69
CA PRO A 124 10.93 2.27 -5.45
C PRO A 124 12.09 3.25 -5.32
N VAL A 125 11.80 4.53 -5.14
CA VAL A 125 12.84 5.58 -5.05
C VAL A 125 13.29 5.87 -3.62
N ARG A 126 12.67 5.24 -2.61
CA ARG A 126 12.99 5.44 -1.19
C ARG A 126 14.12 4.53 -0.70
N VAL A 127 15.15 4.38 -1.51
CA VAL A 127 16.33 3.57 -1.22
C VAL A 127 17.55 4.43 -0.91
N ALA A 128 18.49 3.88 -0.13
CA ALA A 128 19.68 4.62 0.32
C ALA A 128 20.53 5.15 -0.86
N ALA A 129 20.68 4.34 -1.91
CA ALA A 129 21.44 4.70 -3.11
C ALA A 129 20.92 5.97 -3.81
N LEU A 130 19.64 6.31 -3.62
CA LEU A 130 19.04 7.51 -4.18
C LEU A 130 18.85 8.63 -3.14
N ALA A 131 19.48 8.52 -1.98
CA ALA A 131 19.44 9.51 -0.91
C ALA A 131 18.02 9.97 -0.50
N LEU A 132 17.03 9.06 -0.54
CA LEU A 132 15.68 9.27 0.00
C LEU A 132 15.39 8.32 1.18
N ASP A 133 16.43 7.83 1.80
CA ASP A 133 16.36 6.91 2.93
C ASP A 133 15.98 7.60 4.26
N LYS A 134 16.03 6.82 5.33
CA LYS A 134 15.68 7.30 6.68
C LYS A 134 16.60 8.44 7.16
N ARG A 135 17.91 8.42 6.83
CA ARG A 135 18.89 9.42 7.27
C ARG A 135 18.60 10.78 6.64
N ARG A 136 18.37 10.81 5.32
CA ARG A 136 18.07 12.06 4.60
C ARG A 136 16.75 12.68 5.07
N ARG A 137 15.74 11.89 5.38
CA ARG A 137 14.49 12.38 5.96
C ARG A 137 14.69 13.00 7.35
N ALA A 138 15.53 12.40 8.18
CA ALA A 138 15.87 12.98 9.48
C ALA A 138 16.57 14.33 9.31
N ALA A 139 17.53 14.43 8.40
CA ALA A 139 18.21 15.67 8.06
C ALA A 139 17.23 16.74 7.52
N SER A 140 16.29 16.34 6.65
CA SER A 140 15.26 17.25 6.13
C SER A 140 14.36 17.82 7.22
N ARG A 141 13.94 16.99 8.18
CA ARG A 141 13.15 17.42 9.34
C ARG A 141 13.90 18.38 10.27
N ALA A 142 15.21 18.21 10.35
CA ALA A 142 16.08 19.09 11.13
C ALA A 142 16.46 20.38 10.36
N GLY A 143 15.93 20.61 9.18
CA GLY A 143 16.29 21.78 8.34
C GLY A 143 17.70 21.71 7.75
N LEU A 144 18.37 20.55 7.85
CA LEU A 144 19.77 20.36 7.43
C LEU A 144 19.90 19.77 6.01
N ALA A 145 18.80 19.49 5.32
CA ALA A 145 18.84 18.89 4.00
C ALA A 145 19.04 19.95 2.91
N SER A 146 20.13 19.84 2.16
CA SER A 146 20.33 20.57 0.91
C SER A 146 19.34 20.10 -0.17
N ARG A 147 19.09 20.93 -1.18
CA ARG A 147 18.37 20.50 -2.39
C ARG A 147 19.10 19.31 -3.01
N PRO A 148 18.36 18.29 -3.50
CA PRO A 148 19.00 17.17 -4.17
C PRO A 148 19.64 17.64 -5.48
N GLU A 149 20.78 17.06 -5.82
CA GLU A 149 21.48 17.31 -7.08
C GLU A 149 20.60 16.90 -8.28
N PRO A 150 20.65 17.66 -9.42
CA PRO A 150 19.83 17.40 -10.59
C PRO A 150 19.94 15.95 -11.12
N GLU A 151 21.14 15.38 -11.11
CA GLU A 151 21.40 14.02 -11.58
C GLU A 151 20.69 12.97 -10.69
N ILE A 152 20.67 13.19 -9.39
CA ILE A 152 19.96 12.33 -8.43
C ILE A 152 18.44 12.44 -8.64
N VAL A 153 17.94 13.64 -8.88
CA VAL A 153 16.52 13.85 -9.21
C VAL A 153 16.16 13.12 -10.50
N ALA A 154 17.00 13.24 -11.54
CA ALA A 154 16.79 12.57 -12.82
C ALA A 154 16.79 11.04 -12.66
N ALA A 155 17.74 10.48 -11.90
CA ALA A 155 17.80 9.05 -11.61
C ALA A 155 16.56 8.55 -10.85
N ARG A 156 16.08 9.32 -9.85
CA ARG A 156 14.85 9.01 -9.11
C ARG A 156 13.62 8.98 -10.02
N LEU A 157 13.46 10.02 -10.85
CA LEU A 157 12.33 10.13 -11.77
C LEU A 157 12.36 9.00 -12.80
N ARG A 158 13.51 8.68 -13.36
CA ARG A 158 13.66 7.55 -14.29
C ARG A 158 13.22 6.24 -13.63
N LEU A 159 13.79 5.91 -12.46
CA LEU A 159 13.41 4.69 -11.73
C LEU A 159 11.90 4.67 -11.42
N LEU A 160 11.33 5.78 -10.94
CA LEU A 160 9.90 5.86 -10.61
C LEU A 160 9.03 5.57 -11.84
N ARG A 161 9.35 6.17 -12.98
CA ARG A 161 8.58 6.09 -14.23
C ARG A 161 8.67 4.71 -14.89
N GLU A 162 9.84 4.07 -14.78
CA GLU A 162 10.13 2.77 -15.39
C GLU A 162 9.84 1.57 -14.48
N TYR A 163 9.50 1.80 -13.19
CA TYR A 163 9.31 0.70 -12.24
C TYR A 163 8.04 -0.09 -12.54
N ARG A 164 8.17 -1.12 -13.35
CA ARG A 164 7.06 -1.94 -13.88
C ARG A 164 6.22 -2.67 -12.82
N TRP A 165 6.76 -2.86 -11.61
CA TRP A 165 6.11 -3.56 -10.51
C TRP A 165 5.32 -2.64 -9.58
N SER A 166 4.86 -1.52 -10.11
CA SER A 166 4.03 -0.53 -9.44
C SER A 166 2.87 -0.13 -10.34
N SER A 167 1.78 0.30 -9.73
CA SER A 167 0.66 0.91 -10.46
C SER A 167 0.97 2.31 -11.00
N TYR A 168 2.06 2.95 -10.54
CA TYR A 168 2.40 4.33 -10.93
C TYR A 168 2.52 4.56 -12.44
N PRO A 169 3.25 3.73 -13.23
CA PRO A 169 3.34 3.95 -14.68
C PRO A 169 1.98 4.00 -15.37
N GLY A 170 1.04 3.15 -14.97
CA GLY A 170 -0.32 3.13 -15.49
C GLY A 170 -1.16 4.35 -15.10
N TYR A 171 -0.93 4.90 -13.91
CA TYR A 171 -1.55 6.15 -13.46
C TYR A 171 -0.99 7.38 -14.18
N ALA A 172 0.32 7.42 -14.32
CA ALA A 172 1.04 8.57 -14.85
C ALA A 172 1.09 8.61 -16.40
N GLY A 173 0.63 7.56 -17.07
CA GLY A 173 0.66 7.48 -18.54
C GLY A 173 2.02 7.09 -19.12
N TYR A 174 2.92 6.52 -18.31
CA TYR A 174 4.20 5.97 -18.75
C TYR A 174 4.11 4.51 -19.20
N GLY A 175 2.98 3.84 -18.93
CA GLY A 175 2.71 2.47 -19.31
C GLY A 175 1.21 2.17 -19.36
N ALA A 176 0.85 1.01 -19.90
CA ALA A 176 -0.54 0.56 -19.92
C ALA A 176 -1.01 0.24 -18.48
N PRO A 177 -2.17 0.77 -18.06
CA PRO A 177 -2.75 0.41 -16.77
C PRO A 177 -3.28 -1.03 -16.80
N LEU A 178 -3.15 -1.73 -15.68
CA LEU A 178 -3.80 -3.03 -15.51
C LEU A 178 -5.31 -2.83 -15.30
N ALA A 179 -6.12 -3.58 -16.04
CA ALA A 179 -7.58 -3.42 -16.07
C ALA A 179 -8.27 -3.62 -14.70
N TRP A 180 -7.69 -4.46 -13.83
CA TRP A 180 -8.23 -4.73 -12.51
C TRP A 180 -7.85 -3.68 -11.45
N VAL A 181 -7.01 -2.69 -11.78
CA VAL A 181 -6.71 -1.57 -10.88
C VAL A 181 -7.80 -0.52 -11.00
N CYS A 182 -8.51 -0.28 -9.89
CA CYS A 182 -9.55 0.72 -9.76
C CYS A 182 -8.93 2.12 -9.64
N ARG A 183 -8.55 2.73 -10.79
CA ARG A 183 -7.79 3.99 -10.82
C ARG A 183 -8.65 5.22 -10.62
N GLU A 184 -9.87 5.20 -11.12
CA GLU A 184 -10.73 6.38 -11.26
C GLU A 184 -10.93 7.18 -9.96
N PRO A 185 -11.27 6.57 -8.80
CA PRO A 185 -11.46 7.33 -7.58
C PRO A 185 -10.22 8.12 -7.16
N LEU A 186 -9.04 7.48 -7.21
CA LEU A 186 -7.79 8.13 -6.83
C LEU A 186 -7.35 9.18 -7.86
N ALA A 187 -7.55 8.93 -9.15
CA ALA A 187 -7.20 9.87 -10.21
C ALA A 187 -8.01 11.16 -10.10
N ARG A 188 -9.29 11.08 -9.75
CA ARG A 188 -10.15 12.26 -9.52
C ARG A 188 -9.66 13.13 -8.37
N LEU A 189 -9.16 12.55 -7.29
CA LEU A 189 -8.65 13.29 -6.14
C LEU A 189 -7.44 14.17 -6.48
N CYS A 190 -6.68 13.83 -7.52
CA CYS A 190 -5.55 14.63 -7.96
C CYS A 190 -5.98 15.86 -8.77
N GLY A 191 -7.24 15.97 -9.17
CA GLY A 191 -7.79 17.05 -9.99
C GLY A 191 -7.77 16.75 -11.48
N GLY A 192 -8.42 17.62 -12.26
CA GLY A 192 -8.59 17.49 -13.71
C GLY A 192 -9.94 16.90 -14.13
N GLY A 193 -10.50 17.42 -15.24
CA GLY A 193 -11.77 16.99 -15.81
C GLY A 193 -11.64 15.77 -16.72
N THR A 194 -10.55 15.71 -17.45
CA THR A 194 -10.26 14.65 -18.44
C THR A 194 -9.19 13.66 -17.93
N ASP A 195 -9.10 12.47 -18.54
CA ASP A 195 -8.07 11.48 -18.16
C ASP A 195 -6.63 12.02 -18.38
N PRO A 196 -6.29 12.71 -19.48
CA PRO A 196 -4.97 13.35 -19.62
C PRO A 196 -4.65 14.37 -18.52
N GLU A 197 -5.60 15.21 -18.15
CA GLU A 197 -5.41 16.19 -17.07
C GLU A 197 -5.20 15.53 -15.72
N ARG A 198 -5.99 14.51 -15.39
CA ARG A 198 -5.82 13.73 -14.16
C ARG A 198 -4.47 13.05 -14.09
N ARG A 199 -3.99 12.48 -15.19
CA ARG A 199 -2.63 11.91 -15.29
C ARG A 199 -1.56 12.97 -15.06
N ALA A 200 -1.72 14.16 -15.65
CA ALA A 200 -0.80 15.26 -15.46
C ALA A 200 -0.78 15.74 -14.01
N ALA A 201 -1.94 15.92 -13.40
CA ALA A 201 -2.07 16.31 -12.00
C ALA A 201 -1.46 15.29 -11.03
N LEU A 202 -1.71 14.00 -11.25
CA LEU A 202 -1.11 12.92 -10.43
C LEU A 202 0.41 12.88 -10.60
N ARG A 203 0.92 13.05 -11.82
CA ARG A 203 2.38 13.17 -12.06
C ARG A 203 2.97 14.32 -11.27
N ALA A 204 2.38 15.52 -11.42
CA ALA A 204 2.84 16.72 -10.72
C ALA A 204 2.89 16.49 -9.22
N TYR A 205 1.80 15.99 -8.63
CA TYR A 205 1.68 15.70 -7.21
C TYR A 205 2.72 14.68 -6.71
N THR A 206 2.94 13.60 -7.48
CA THR A 206 3.86 12.53 -7.06
C THR A 206 5.32 12.92 -7.30
N GLU A 207 5.65 13.48 -8.46
CA GLU A 207 7.02 13.80 -8.84
C GLU A 207 7.57 15.04 -8.13
N GLN A 208 6.70 15.96 -7.69
CA GLN A 208 7.12 17.11 -6.89
C GLN A 208 7.86 16.68 -5.62
N ALA A 209 7.37 15.65 -4.93
CA ALA A 209 8.04 15.13 -3.73
C ALA A 209 9.45 14.59 -4.03
N VAL A 210 9.66 14.00 -5.22
CA VAL A 210 10.98 13.54 -5.68
C VAL A 210 11.91 14.71 -5.92
N ARG A 211 11.41 15.77 -6.57
CA ARG A 211 12.16 17.00 -6.89
C ARG A 211 12.55 17.77 -5.64
N GLN A 212 11.65 17.83 -4.66
CA GLN A 212 11.89 18.50 -3.39
C GLN A 212 12.78 17.67 -2.44
N GLY A 213 12.93 16.37 -2.68
CA GLY A 213 13.66 15.48 -1.78
C GLY A 213 12.92 15.22 -0.45
N ALA A 214 11.68 15.65 -0.34
CA ALA A 214 10.85 15.54 0.86
C ALA A 214 9.78 14.45 0.66
N VAL A 215 10.05 13.26 1.11
CA VAL A 215 9.06 12.16 1.10
C VAL A 215 8.69 11.82 2.53
N GLU A 216 7.67 12.48 3.03
CA GLU A 216 7.11 12.19 4.34
C GLU A 216 6.47 10.80 4.37
N ARG A 217 6.32 10.27 5.58
CA ARG A 217 5.57 9.04 5.81
C ARG A 217 4.19 9.41 6.33
N PRO A 218 3.11 8.98 5.69
CA PRO A 218 1.77 9.15 6.24
C PRO A 218 1.66 8.60 7.67
N TRP A 219 2.43 7.55 7.96
CA TRP A 219 2.43 6.85 9.24
C TRP A 219 2.96 7.67 10.44
N ASP A 220 3.60 8.78 10.21
CA ASP A 220 4.09 9.63 11.30
C ASP A 220 2.93 10.40 11.98
N ARG A 221 1.75 10.38 11.36
CA ARG A 221 0.49 10.98 11.84
C ARG A 221 -0.58 9.94 12.23
N LEU A 222 -0.19 8.71 12.49
CA LEU A 222 -1.14 7.67 12.89
C LEU A 222 -1.74 7.94 14.25
N VAL A 223 -3.06 7.89 14.31
CA VAL A 223 -3.81 7.87 15.56
C VAL A 223 -3.91 6.42 16.04
N ALA A 224 -3.58 6.19 17.31
CA ALA A 224 -3.60 4.87 17.94
C ALA A 224 -2.78 3.78 17.21
N GLY A 225 -1.84 4.18 16.33
CA GLY A 225 -0.99 3.26 15.57
C GLY A 225 -1.70 2.46 14.47
N LEU A 226 -2.99 2.73 14.18
CA LEU A 226 -3.83 1.94 13.26
C LEU A 226 -4.61 2.76 12.24
N VAL A 227 -4.80 4.05 12.52
CA VAL A 227 -5.70 4.90 11.74
C VAL A 227 -4.94 6.10 11.20
N LEU A 228 -5.04 6.35 9.90
CA LEU A 228 -4.67 7.62 9.28
C LEU A 228 -5.96 8.42 9.13
N GLY A 229 -6.18 9.40 10.03
CA GLY A 229 -7.39 10.15 10.11
C GLY A 229 -7.52 10.88 11.45
N SER A 230 -8.74 11.32 11.76
CA SER A 230 -9.05 12.07 12.98
C SER A 230 -9.13 11.16 14.22
N GLU A 231 -8.95 11.75 15.40
CA GLU A 231 -9.19 11.05 16.65
C GLU A 231 -10.67 10.61 16.82
N ALA A 232 -11.59 11.41 16.27
CA ALA A 232 -13.02 11.10 16.30
C ALA A 232 -13.30 9.80 15.51
N PHE A 233 -12.73 9.67 14.34
CA PHE A 233 -12.81 8.46 13.53
C PHE A 233 -12.13 7.27 14.22
N ALA A 234 -10.97 7.45 14.82
CA ALA A 234 -10.31 6.38 15.57
C ALA A 234 -11.16 5.91 16.77
N ARG A 235 -11.91 6.81 17.42
CA ARG A 235 -12.86 6.45 18.48
C ARG A 235 -14.06 5.67 17.95
N SER A 236 -14.66 6.11 16.84
CA SER A 236 -15.80 5.40 16.23
C SER A 236 -15.42 3.96 15.83
N LEU A 237 -14.24 3.78 15.22
CA LEU A 237 -13.75 2.46 14.84
C LEU A 237 -13.54 1.52 16.05
N ARG A 238 -13.09 2.07 17.19
CA ARG A 238 -12.96 1.28 18.43
C ARG A 238 -14.32 0.85 18.99
N GLN A 239 -15.34 1.72 18.88
CA GLN A 239 -16.70 1.40 19.30
C GLN A 239 -17.31 0.31 18.39
N GLU A 240 -17.20 0.46 17.07
CA GLU A 240 -17.63 -0.55 16.09
C GLU A 240 -16.97 -1.92 16.37
N ALA A 241 -15.65 -1.94 16.58
CA ALA A 241 -14.91 -3.17 16.86
C ALA A 241 -15.33 -3.84 18.18
N ARG A 242 -15.69 -3.07 19.21
CA ARG A 242 -16.21 -3.61 20.48
C ARG A 242 -17.64 -4.14 20.34
N GLY A 243 -18.49 -3.47 19.56
CA GLY A 243 -19.84 -3.94 19.23
C GLY A 243 -19.82 -5.29 18.51
N ASN A 244 -19.04 -5.38 17.43
CA ASN A 244 -18.88 -6.62 16.66
C ASN A 244 -18.32 -7.78 17.52
N ALA A 245 -17.41 -7.51 18.45
CA ALA A 245 -16.85 -8.53 19.34
C ALA A 245 -17.90 -9.06 20.33
N ARG A 246 -18.80 -8.20 20.84
CA ARG A 246 -19.90 -8.59 21.72
C ARG A 246 -20.92 -9.45 20.98
N GLU A 247 -21.37 -9.03 19.79
CA GLU A 247 -22.30 -9.82 18.97
C GLU A 247 -21.76 -11.20 18.60
N GLN A 248 -20.44 -11.31 18.34
CA GLN A 248 -19.81 -12.60 18.07
C GLN A 248 -19.71 -13.49 19.32
N ALA A 249 -19.54 -12.89 20.50
CA ALA A 249 -19.55 -13.63 21.76
C ALA A 249 -20.95 -14.15 22.09
N ASP A 250 -21.98 -13.31 21.93
CA ASP A 250 -23.39 -13.69 22.19
C ASP A 250 -23.87 -14.80 21.25
N ARG A 251 -23.48 -14.75 19.95
CA ARG A 251 -23.81 -15.84 19.00
C ARG A 251 -23.15 -17.18 19.35
N LYS A 252 -22.00 -17.17 20.02
CA LYS A 252 -21.30 -18.39 20.46
C LYS A 252 -21.84 -18.93 21.77
N SER A 253 -22.53 -18.13 22.57
CA SER A 253 -23.14 -18.55 23.83
C SER A 253 -24.54 -19.12 23.66
N VAL A 254 -25.15 -19.02 22.47
CA VAL A 254 -26.50 -19.51 22.13
C VAL A 254 -26.45 -20.89 21.39
N VAL A 255 -25.27 -21.44 21.15
CA VAL A 255 -25.03 -22.77 20.58
C VAL A 255 -24.44 -23.68 21.65
#